data_35de3cd78da6288f2dea808bba83b567
#
_entry.id   35de3cd78da6288f2dea808bba83b567
#
_cell.length_a   1.000
_cell.length_b   1.000
_cell.length_c   1.000
_cell.angle_alpha   90.00
_cell.angle_beta   90.00
_cell.angle_gamma   90.00
#
_symmetry.space_group_name_H-M   'P 1'
#
loop_
_entity.id
_entity.type
_entity.pdbx_description
1 polymer ?
#
loop_
_entity_poly.entity_id
_entity_poly.type
_entity_poly.pdbx_seq_one_letter_code
_entity_poly.pdbx_strand_id
1 'polypeptide(L)'
;MAEGTQPPRAGESVSRRDILQVSTAAFAGAAGMIAGAAPASAQELAQGALAPQGAPRGAVANPPIRTGEPQPFYDYSSIAKRPKLKWPNGARVAVLIVPNVEHWDAHDDKGHMDVRNLPRNDYGLRVAVWRLMEIFAERRIQTTIALNASVCRFYPELIAAFKTRGDELMGHGITNSEHLDTLSPERGAAIVRQACEMIRAASGQKVRGWLGPGLGENDGTLDALKAAGVEYVCDWGPADDQPFRLKNGMYAVPYTLDINDLGLIDRQGTPASQFAAYIVDAFDTLYREGQDQARVLPIALHPFLTGAAHRAPHLAKALDYIRGHDRVWWARGGDILDAYKAAVRT
;
A
#
# COMPACT_ATOMS: atom_id res chain seq x y z
N MET A 1 19.11 -14.64 36.11
CA MET A 1 19.61 -15.29 34.88
C MET A 1 18.44 -15.37 33.94
N ALA A 2 18.43 -14.54 32.93
CA ALA A 2 17.37 -14.51 31.91
C ALA A 2 17.80 -15.47 30.79
N GLU A 3 17.01 -16.52 30.57
CA GLU A 3 17.19 -17.42 29.43
C GLU A 3 16.93 -16.63 28.14
N GLY A 4 18.00 -16.47 27.38
CA GLY A 4 17.91 -15.88 26.04
C GLY A 4 17.22 -16.86 25.10
N THR A 5 16.06 -16.49 24.58
CA THR A 5 15.39 -17.20 23.51
C THR A 5 16.25 -17.13 22.23
N GLN A 6 16.82 -18.26 21.82
CA GLN A 6 17.49 -18.38 20.52
C GLN A 6 16.49 -18.14 19.37
N PRO A 7 16.92 -17.55 18.25
CA PRO A 7 16.06 -17.44 17.08
C PRO A 7 15.73 -18.83 16.52
N PRO A 8 14.53 -19.03 15.96
CA PRO A 8 14.09 -20.31 15.40
C PRO A 8 15.02 -20.76 14.27
N ARG A 9 15.32 -22.07 14.22
CA ARG A 9 16.16 -22.68 13.18
C ARG A 9 15.43 -22.64 11.84
N ALA A 10 16.17 -22.53 10.75
CA ALA A 10 15.63 -22.55 9.39
C ALA A 10 14.81 -23.84 9.14
N GLY A 11 13.48 -23.71 9.04
CA GLY A 11 12.53 -24.81 8.83
C GLY A 11 11.38 -24.88 9.85
N GLU A 12 11.39 -24.12 10.93
CA GLU A 12 10.26 -24.06 11.85
C GLU A 12 9.19 -23.05 11.37
N SER A 13 7.93 -23.50 11.32
CA SER A 13 6.80 -22.64 10.97
C SER A 13 6.51 -21.66 12.11
N VAL A 14 6.48 -20.36 11.78
CA VAL A 14 6.06 -19.30 12.71
C VAL A 14 4.57 -19.44 12.97
N SER A 15 4.15 -19.60 14.21
CA SER A 15 2.75 -19.74 14.57
C SER A 15 2.07 -18.38 14.81
N ARG A 16 0.75 -18.33 14.65
CA ARG A 16 -0.07 -17.16 15.03
C ARG A 16 0.14 -16.76 16.50
N ARG A 17 0.40 -17.74 17.38
CA ARG A 17 0.65 -17.52 18.79
C ARG A 17 1.93 -16.74 19.05
N ASP A 18 2.99 -16.96 18.25
CA ASP A 18 4.28 -16.27 18.38
C ASP A 18 4.17 -14.79 17.98
N ILE A 19 3.27 -14.46 17.05
CA ILE A 19 2.99 -13.07 16.65
C ILE A 19 2.17 -12.35 17.72
N LEU A 20 1.16 -13.01 18.28
CA LEU A 20 0.26 -12.43 19.29
C LEU A 20 0.91 -12.28 20.67
N GLN A 21 1.81 -13.19 21.08
CA GLN A 21 2.51 -13.10 22.38
C GLN A 21 3.46 -11.90 22.45
N VAL A 22 4.04 -11.47 21.34
CA VAL A 22 4.87 -10.25 21.30
C VAL A 22 4.03 -9.00 21.53
N SER A 23 2.75 -9.03 21.18
CA SER A 23 1.82 -7.90 21.38
C SER A 23 1.38 -7.73 22.84
N THR A 24 1.28 -8.82 23.60
CA THR A 24 0.83 -8.79 25.02
C THR A 24 1.96 -8.49 26.00
N ALA A 25 3.21 -8.83 25.71
CA ALA A 25 4.34 -8.57 26.58
C ALA A 25 4.73 -7.08 26.67
N ALA A 26 4.37 -6.26 25.68
CA ALA A 26 4.65 -4.83 25.66
C ALA A 26 3.72 -4.01 26.60
N PHE A 27 2.59 -4.56 27.02
CA PHE A 27 1.64 -3.87 27.90
C PHE A 27 1.83 -4.11 29.39
N ALA A 28 2.63 -5.10 29.81
CA ALA A 28 2.82 -5.46 31.22
C ALA A 28 3.95 -4.70 31.94
N GLY A 29 4.73 -3.86 31.24
CA GLY A 29 5.94 -3.22 31.76
C GLY A 29 5.80 -1.75 32.20
N ALA A 30 4.65 -1.11 32.06
CA ALA A 30 4.47 0.34 32.32
C ALA A 30 3.61 0.69 33.54
N ALA A 31 3.39 -0.23 34.48
CA ALA A 31 2.68 0.05 35.72
C ALA A 31 3.64 0.12 36.92
N GLY A 32 4.47 1.16 36.96
CA GLY A 32 5.39 1.40 38.09
C GLY A 32 5.70 2.89 38.24
N MET A 33 4.96 3.53 39.16
CA MET A 33 5.25 4.78 39.86
C MET A 33 5.51 6.08 39.06
N ILE A 34 4.48 6.89 38.90
CA ILE A 34 4.55 8.34 39.12
C ILE A 34 3.35 8.72 40.00
N ALA A 35 3.62 9.05 41.26
CA ALA A 35 2.66 9.70 42.15
C ALA A 35 2.64 11.20 41.83
N GLY A 36 1.45 11.78 41.61
CA GLY A 36 1.22 13.20 41.76
C GLY A 36 0.90 14.03 40.53
N ALA A 37 -0.14 13.67 39.76
CA ALA A 37 -0.93 14.64 39.02
C ALA A 37 -2.36 14.08 38.89
N ALA A 38 -3.35 14.90 39.23
CA ALA A 38 -4.76 14.55 39.09
C ALA A 38 -5.08 14.28 37.60
N PRO A 39 -5.92 13.30 37.27
CA PRO A 39 -6.26 13.02 35.89
C PRO A 39 -7.07 14.19 35.32
N ALA A 40 -6.62 14.74 34.21
CA ALA A 40 -7.41 15.68 33.42
C ALA A 40 -8.71 15.00 32.99
N SER A 41 -9.82 15.72 33.05
CA SER A 41 -11.13 15.21 32.69
C SER A 41 -11.16 14.84 31.20
N ALA A 42 -11.96 13.82 30.85
CA ALA A 42 -12.14 13.39 29.46
C ALA A 42 -12.54 14.53 28.49
N GLN A 43 -13.01 15.64 29.04
CA GLN A 43 -13.38 16.84 28.29
C GLN A 43 -12.17 17.71 27.88
N GLU A 44 -11.07 17.70 28.65
CA GLU A 44 -9.84 18.43 28.32
C GLU A 44 -8.99 17.70 27.26
N LEU A 45 -9.06 16.37 27.19
CA LEU A 45 -8.37 15.59 26.16
C LEU A 45 -9.02 15.72 24.77
N ALA A 46 -10.32 16.09 24.72
CA ALA A 46 -11.03 16.29 23.46
C ALA A 46 -10.77 17.65 22.80
N GLN A 47 -10.21 18.63 23.54
CA GLN A 47 -10.00 19.99 23.02
C GLN A 47 -8.62 20.21 22.37
N GLY A 48 -7.70 19.25 22.45
CA GLY A 48 -6.32 19.37 21.96
C GLY A 48 -6.05 18.90 20.53
N ALA A 49 -7.03 18.39 19.79
CA ALA A 49 -6.82 17.70 18.52
C ALA A 49 -7.57 18.25 17.29
N LEU A 50 -8.03 19.50 17.34
CA LEU A 50 -8.60 20.13 16.15
C LEU A 50 -7.59 21.10 15.54
N ALA A 51 -7.07 20.74 14.36
CA ALA A 51 -6.37 21.67 13.49
C ALA A 51 -7.26 22.90 13.20
N PRO A 52 -6.71 24.11 13.02
CA PRO A 52 -7.50 25.30 12.78
C PRO A 52 -8.36 25.11 11.53
N GLN A 53 -9.67 25.20 11.71
CA GLN A 53 -10.62 25.21 10.60
C GLN A 53 -10.33 26.42 9.72
N GLY A 54 -10.15 26.19 8.43
CA GLY A 54 -9.94 27.23 7.42
C GLY A 54 -11.04 28.29 7.46
N ALA A 55 -10.73 29.48 6.96
CA ALA A 55 -11.60 30.65 6.89
C ALA A 55 -13.05 30.31 6.44
N PRO A 56 -14.07 31.04 6.91
CA PRO A 56 -15.45 30.74 6.58
C PRO A 56 -15.64 30.78 5.06
N ARG A 57 -15.95 29.64 4.48
CA ARG A 57 -16.35 29.53 3.08
C ARG A 57 -17.65 30.32 2.93
N GLY A 58 -17.67 31.29 2.01
CA GLY A 58 -18.89 32.04 1.67
C GLY A 58 -20.04 31.06 1.44
N ALA A 59 -21.27 31.49 1.76
CA ALA A 59 -22.48 30.69 1.67
C ALA A 59 -22.59 30.08 0.27
N VAL A 60 -22.16 28.83 0.14
CA VAL A 60 -22.40 28.03 -1.06
C VAL A 60 -23.87 27.66 -1.01
N ALA A 61 -24.61 27.97 -2.07
CA ALA A 61 -25.98 27.48 -2.23
C ALA A 61 -26.01 25.98 -1.90
N ASN A 62 -26.97 25.55 -1.09
CA ASN A 62 -27.05 24.12 -0.74
C ASN A 62 -27.02 23.29 -2.03
N PRO A 63 -26.08 22.36 -2.17
CA PRO A 63 -26.04 21.52 -3.34
C PRO A 63 -27.36 20.74 -3.43
N PRO A 64 -27.81 20.40 -4.63
CA PRO A 64 -29.03 19.61 -4.81
C PRO A 64 -28.95 18.32 -3.96
N ILE A 65 -30.10 17.88 -3.45
CA ILE A 65 -30.20 16.61 -2.71
C ILE A 65 -29.65 15.51 -3.60
N ARG A 66 -28.63 14.81 -3.12
CA ARG A 66 -28.03 13.70 -3.86
C ARG A 66 -29.02 12.54 -3.92
N THR A 67 -29.27 12.01 -5.11
CA THR A 67 -30.26 10.95 -5.35
C THR A 67 -29.76 9.56 -4.94
N GLY A 68 -28.52 9.42 -4.46
CA GLY A 68 -27.92 8.13 -4.14
C GLY A 68 -27.51 7.32 -5.38
N GLU A 69 -27.31 7.97 -6.53
CA GLU A 69 -26.80 7.33 -7.72
C GLU A 69 -25.46 6.61 -7.42
N PRO A 70 -25.31 5.36 -7.87
CA PRO A 70 -24.04 4.65 -7.67
C PRO A 70 -22.92 5.34 -8.50
N GLN A 71 -21.68 5.09 -8.10
CA GLN A 71 -20.53 5.59 -8.85
C GLN A 71 -20.58 5.14 -10.34
N PRO A 72 -20.13 5.95 -11.29
CA PRO A 72 -20.30 5.67 -12.73
C PRO A 72 -19.18 4.82 -13.35
N PHE A 73 -18.13 4.47 -12.59
CA PHE A 73 -16.88 3.95 -13.15
C PHE A 73 -16.84 2.43 -13.34
N TYR A 74 -17.63 1.67 -12.59
CA TYR A 74 -17.78 0.21 -12.72
C TYR A 74 -19.17 -0.25 -12.29
N ASP A 75 -19.56 -1.45 -12.71
CA ASP A 75 -20.85 -2.02 -12.36
C ASP A 75 -20.76 -2.77 -11.02
N TYR A 76 -21.83 -2.69 -10.24
CA TYR A 76 -21.94 -3.51 -9.03
C TYR A 76 -21.92 -5.00 -9.38
N SER A 77 -21.05 -5.74 -8.71
CA SER A 77 -20.94 -7.17 -8.85
C SER A 77 -20.69 -7.82 -7.49
N SER A 78 -21.71 -8.47 -6.92
CA SER A 78 -21.55 -9.20 -5.66
C SER A 78 -20.63 -10.40 -5.82
N ILE A 79 -19.62 -10.51 -4.95
CA ILE A 79 -18.69 -11.63 -4.97
C ILE A 79 -19.38 -12.99 -4.79
N ALA A 80 -20.51 -13.02 -4.07
CA ALA A 80 -21.30 -14.23 -3.86
C ALA A 80 -21.97 -14.78 -5.14
N LYS A 81 -22.13 -13.93 -6.17
CA LYS A 81 -22.81 -14.30 -7.43
C LYS A 81 -21.86 -14.41 -8.62
N ARG A 82 -20.56 -14.12 -8.42
CA ARG A 82 -19.55 -14.20 -9.48
C ARG A 82 -19.19 -15.66 -9.80
N PRO A 83 -18.72 -15.92 -11.04
CA PRO A 83 -18.04 -17.17 -11.37
C PRO A 83 -16.87 -17.40 -10.40
N LYS A 84 -16.63 -18.66 -10.07
CA LYS A 84 -15.56 -19.05 -9.14
C LYS A 84 -14.19 -18.78 -9.77
N LEU A 85 -13.51 -17.74 -9.30
CA LEU A 85 -12.15 -17.44 -9.70
C LEU A 85 -11.17 -18.46 -9.10
N LYS A 86 -10.18 -18.88 -9.88
CA LYS A 86 -9.07 -19.73 -9.45
C LYS A 86 -7.75 -19.13 -9.89
N TRP A 87 -6.81 -19.05 -8.97
CA TRP A 87 -5.45 -18.63 -9.29
C TRP A 87 -4.61 -19.78 -9.87
N PRO A 88 -3.47 -19.48 -10.53
CA PRO A 88 -2.51 -20.49 -10.99
C PRO A 88 -2.13 -21.47 -9.88
N ASN A 89 -1.91 -22.73 -10.26
CA ASN A 89 -1.51 -23.81 -9.35
C ASN A 89 -2.46 -24.07 -8.19
N GLY A 90 -3.73 -23.67 -8.32
CA GLY A 90 -4.73 -23.85 -7.28
C GLY A 90 -4.50 -22.99 -6.03
N ALA A 91 -3.78 -21.88 -6.17
CA ALA A 91 -3.58 -20.95 -5.08
C ALA A 91 -4.91 -20.37 -4.60
N ARG A 92 -5.05 -20.21 -3.28
CA ARG A 92 -6.23 -19.63 -2.63
C ARG A 92 -6.13 -18.11 -2.57
N VAL A 93 -4.94 -17.62 -2.28
CA VAL A 93 -4.63 -16.20 -2.11
C VAL A 93 -3.45 -15.81 -2.98
N ALA A 94 -3.60 -14.75 -3.77
CA ALA A 94 -2.51 -14.01 -4.34
C ALA A 94 -2.09 -12.92 -3.34
N VAL A 95 -0.83 -12.94 -2.89
CA VAL A 95 -0.30 -11.90 -1.99
C VAL A 95 0.41 -10.86 -2.83
N LEU A 96 -0.11 -9.64 -2.82
CA LEU A 96 0.42 -8.49 -3.54
C LEU A 96 1.06 -7.52 -2.54
N ILE A 97 2.40 -7.43 -2.55
CA ILE A 97 3.10 -6.43 -1.74
C ILE A 97 3.40 -5.21 -2.59
N VAL A 98 2.98 -4.03 -2.10
CA VAL A 98 3.16 -2.75 -2.80
C VAL A 98 3.95 -1.79 -1.92
N PRO A 99 5.29 -1.76 -2.05
CA PRO A 99 6.10 -0.68 -1.50
C PRO A 99 5.86 0.62 -2.28
N ASN A 100 5.47 1.68 -1.59
CA ASN A 100 5.32 3.03 -2.12
C ASN A 100 6.68 3.73 -2.00
N VAL A 101 7.42 3.80 -3.10
CA VAL A 101 8.77 4.39 -3.17
C VAL A 101 8.63 5.84 -3.61
N GLU A 102 8.48 6.69 -2.61
CA GLU A 102 8.05 8.07 -2.76
C GLU A 102 9.22 9.04 -2.63
N HIS A 103 9.22 10.03 -3.51
CA HIS A 103 10.10 11.19 -3.48
C HIS A 103 9.27 12.47 -3.36
N TRP A 104 9.62 13.31 -2.42
CA TRP A 104 8.91 14.53 -2.08
C TRP A 104 9.75 15.76 -2.48
N ASP A 105 9.06 16.81 -2.94
CA ASP A 105 9.72 18.08 -3.21
C ASP A 105 10.23 18.71 -1.92
N ALA A 106 11.40 19.40 -2.00
CA ALA A 106 12.05 19.97 -0.82
C ALA A 106 11.26 21.13 -0.22
N HIS A 107 10.43 21.78 -1.02
CA HIS A 107 9.66 22.95 -0.61
C HIS A 107 8.18 22.74 -0.99
N ASP A 108 7.29 23.22 -0.13
CA ASP A 108 5.88 23.35 -0.44
C ASP A 108 5.60 24.50 -1.45
N ASP A 109 4.35 24.68 -1.86
CA ASP A 109 3.92 25.72 -2.80
C ASP A 109 4.21 27.16 -2.30
N LYS A 110 4.48 27.32 -1.01
CA LYS A 110 4.82 28.59 -0.35
C LYS A 110 6.32 28.78 -0.19
N GLY A 111 7.12 27.82 -0.63
CA GLY A 111 8.58 27.85 -0.50
C GLY A 111 9.10 27.46 0.88
N HIS A 112 8.27 26.90 1.77
CA HIS A 112 8.71 26.42 3.07
C HIS A 112 9.28 25.00 2.96
N MET A 113 10.38 24.77 3.68
CA MET A 113 10.99 23.44 3.80
C MET A 113 10.52 22.74 5.07
N ASP A 114 9.93 21.55 4.94
CA ASP A 114 9.56 20.72 6.10
C ASP A 114 10.73 19.82 6.51
N VAL A 115 11.62 20.37 7.33
CA VAL A 115 12.80 19.65 7.85
C VAL A 115 12.45 18.51 8.81
N ARG A 116 11.20 18.32 9.15
CA ARG A 116 10.74 17.18 9.97
C ARG A 116 10.41 15.96 9.09
N ASN A 117 9.60 16.17 8.06
CA ASN A 117 9.12 15.10 7.21
C ASN A 117 10.07 14.79 6.05
N LEU A 118 10.69 15.78 5.46
CA LEU A 118 11.59 15.58 4.33
C LEU A 118 12.74 14.60 4.64
N PRO A 119 13.55 14.75 5.71
CA PRO A 119 14.57 13.76 6.06
C PRO A 119 14.01 12.39 6.43
N ARG A 120 12.79 12.34 7.00
CA ARG A 120 12.12 11.08 7.30
C ARG A 120 11.75 10.32 6.01
N ASN A 121 11.22 11.01 5.02
CA ASN A 121 10.90 10.43 3.72
C ASN A 121 12.18 10.01 2.99
N ASP A 122 13.23 10.84 3.02
CA ASP A 122 14.53 10.54 2.43
C ASP A 122 15.22 9.32 3.09
N TYR A 123 15.03 9.10 4.39
CA TYR A 123 15.45 7.86 5.05
C TYR A 123 14.82 6.63 4.40
N GLY A 124 13.57 6.76 3.92
CA GLY A 124 12.88 5.73 3.15
C GLY A 124 13.67 5.27 1.93
N LEU A 125 14.20 6.22 1.16
CA LEU A 125 14.95 5.97 -0.08
C LEU A 125 16.41 5.56 0.18
N ARG A 126 17.04 6.14 1.21
CA ARG A 126 18.46 5.94 1.51
C ARG A 126 18.78 4.66 2.26
N VAL A 127 17.88 4.21 3.13
CA VAL A 127 18.16 3.11 4.07
C VAL A 127 17.02 2.08 4.09
N ALA A 128 15.80 2.54 4.30
CA ALA A 128 14.71 1.64 4.68
C ALA A 128 14.22 0.76 3.52
N VAL A 129 14.20 1.26 2.29
CA VAL A 129 13.85 0.49 1.10
C VAL A 129 14.83 -0.68 0.88
N TRP A 130 16.12 -0.47 1.15
CA TRP A 130 17.14 -1.52 1.04
C TRP A 130 16.88 -2.65 2.04
N ARG A 131 16.55 -2.31 3.29
CA ARG A 131 16.16 -3.29 4.31
C ARG A 131 14.92 -4.08 3.92
N LEU A 132 13.91 -3.43 3.34
CA LEU A 132 12.73 -4.13 2.84
C LEU A 132 13.09 -5.07 1.69
N MET A 133 13.95 -4.64 0.75
CA MET A 133 14.43 -5.49 -0.33
C MET A 133 15.16 -6.74 0.17
N GLU A 134 15.97 -6.62 1.24
CA GLU A 134 16.63 -7.78 1.87
C GLU A 134 15.58 -8.74 2.44
N ILE A 135 14.60 -8.24 3.19
CA ILE A 135 13.50 -9.05 3.76
C ILE A 135 12.76 -9.80 2.65
N PHE A 136 12.47 -9.15 1.53
CA PHE A 136 11.79 -9.79 0.41
C PHE A 136 12.70 -10.77 -0.34
N ALA A 137 13.99 -10.45 -0.51
CA ALA A 137 14.95 -11.31 -1.19
C ALA A 137 15.18 -12.64 -0.46
N GLU A 138 15.36 -12.59 0.86
CA GLU A 138 15.47 -13.79 1.72
C GLU A 138 14.27 -14.72 1.57
N ARG A 139 13.11 -14.17 1.26
CA ARG A 139 11.84 -14.87 1.09
C ARG A 139 11.49 -15.19 -0.35
N ARG A 140 12.34 -14.78 -1.30
CA ARG A 140 12.13 -14.92 -2.76
C ARG A 140 10.80 -14.27 -3.21
N ILE A 141 10.45 -13.15 -2.61
CA ILE A 141 9.24 -12.40 -2.92
C ILE A 141 9.61 -11.28 -3.91
N GLN A 142 8.91 -11.22 -5.03
CA GLN A 142 8.88 -10.08 -5.94
C GLN A 142 7.71 -9.18 -5.60
N THR A 143 7.88 -7.88 -5.77
CA THR A 143 6.90 -6.86 -5.37
C THR A 143 6.46 -6.02 -6.57
N THR A 144 5.38 -5.26 -6.41
CA THR A 144 4.99 -4.20 -7.34
C THR A 144 5.28 -2.87 -6.67
N ILE A 145 6.28 -2.18 -7.18
CA ILE A 145 6.74 -0.90 -6.61
C ILE A 145 5.87 0.23 -7.16
N ALA A 146 5.10 0.90 -6.30
CA ALA A 146 4.50 2.18 -6.63
C ALA A 146 5.62 3.24 -6.62
N LEU A 147 6.04 3.69 -7.80
CA LEU A 147 7.27 4.45 -7.99
C LEU A 147 7.00 5.87 -8.47
N ASN A 148 7.37 6.87 -7.68
CA ASN A 148 7.48 8.21 -8.21
C ASN A 148 8.58 8.28 -9.28
N ALA A 149 8.27 8.83 -10.45
CA ALA A 149 9.18 8.81 -11.59
C ALA A 149 10.47 9.62 -11.36
N SER A 150 10.45 10.61 -10.48
CA SER A 150 11.64 11.37 -10.08
C SER A 150 12.72 10.53 -9.41
N VAL A 151 12.35 9.39 -8.80
CA VAL A 151 13.30 8.40 -8.25
C VAL A 151 14.22 7.86 -9.33
N CYS A 152 13.71 7.70 -10.56
CA CYS A 152 14.53 7.27 -11.69
C CYS A 152 15.69 8.23 -11.99
N ARG A 153 15.49 9.54 -11.78
CA ARG A 153 16.50 10.55 -12.02
C ARG A 153 17.49 10.69 -10.87
N PHE A 154 16.99 10.68 -9.64
CA PHE A 154 17.80 11.05 -8.46
C PHE A 154 18.39 9.84 -7.73
N TYR A 155 17.80 8.64 -7.91
CA TYR A 155 18.21 7.42 -7.22
C TYR A 155 18.33 6.22 -8.18
N PRO A 156 19.17 6.31 -9.24
CA PRO A 156 19.26 5.26 -10.28
C PRO A 156 19.68 3.90 -9.74
N GLU A 157 20.38 3.85 -8.61
CA GLU A 157 20.79 2.62 -7.94
C GLU A 157 19.56 1.80 -7.46
N LEU A 158 18.51 2.47 -7.01
CA LEU A 158 17.25 1.79 -6.63
C LEU A 158 16.61 1.13 -7.85
N ILE A 159 16.60 1.82 -8.99
CA ILE A 159 16.02 1.27 -10.22
C ILE A 159 16.80 0.02 -10.68
N ALA A 160 18.13 0.08 -10.60
CA ALA A 160 18.98 -1.07 -10.90
C ALA A 160 18.70 -2.27 -9.97
N ALA A 161 18.53 -2.00 -8.67
CA ALA A 161 18.20 -3.03 -7.69
C ALA A 161 16.82 -3.66 -7.94
N PHE A 162 15.77 -2.87 -8.17
CA PHE A 162 14.43 -3.38 -8.49
C PHE A 162 14.43 -4.23 -9.75
N LYS A 163 15.13 -3.81 -10.80
CA LYS A 163 15.29 -4.59 -12.02
C LYS A 163 15.96 -5.94 -11.76
N THR A 164 17.06 -5.94 -11.01
CA THR A 164 17.82 -7.16 -10.68
C THR A 164 16.95 -8.14 -9.88
N ARG A 165 16.08 -7.64 -9.03
CA ARG A 165 15.13 -8.46 -8.26
C ARG A 165 13.95 -8.97 -9.09
N GLY A 166 13.68 -8.35 -10.26
CA GLY A 166 12.52 -8.65 -11.08
C GLY A 166 11.21 -8.06 -10.53
N ASP A 167 11.28 -6.99 -9.73
CA ASP A 167 10.12 -6.26 -9.27
C ASP A 167 9.41 -5.55 -10.42
N GLU A 168 8.09 -5.43 -10.37
CA GLU A 168 7.31 -4.63 -11.31
C GLU A 168 7.35 -3.16 -10.88
N LEU A 169 7.55 -2.26 -11.83
CA LEU A 169 7.51 -0.83 -11.60
C LEU A 169 6.16 -0.27 -12.07
N MET A 170 5.34 0.11 -11.12
CA MET A 170 4.04 0.74 -11.30
C MET A 170 4.18 2.26 -11.17
N GLY A 171 3.55 3.02 -12.04
CA GLY A 171 3.59 4.49 -11.99
C GLY A 171 2.89 5.04 -10.75
N HIS A 172 3.51 6.07 -10.14
CA HIS A 172 2.99 6.74 -8.94
C HIS A 172 3.23 8.27 -9.02
N GLY A 173 2.82 8.90 -10.13
CA GLY A 173 3.11 10.31 -10.36
C GLY A 173 4.59 10.60 -10.63
N ILE A 174 4.95 11.89 -10.68
CA ILE A 174 6.34 12.33 -10.79
C ILE A 174 6.98 12.46 -9.40
N THR A 175 6.33 13.18 -8.49
CA THR A 175 6.66 13.27 -7.06
C THR A 175 5.41 12.98 -6.25
N ASN A 176 5.57 12.77 -4.94
CA ASN A 176 4.42 12.57 -4.05
C ASN A 176 3.85 13.89 -3.51
N SER A 177 4.42 15.02 -3.93
CA SER A 177 3.96 16.37 -3.57
C SER A 177 2.83 16.87 -4.47
N GLU A 178 2.62 16.27 -5.65
CA GLU A 178 1.63 16.71 -6.64
C GLU A 178 0.58 15.62 -6.87
N HIS A 179 -0.67 15.90 -6.50
CA HIS A 179 -1.80 14.98 -6.59
C HIS A 179 -2.70 15.33 -7.78
N LEU A 180 -3.14 14.32 -8.55
CA LEU A 180 -3.90 14.53 -9.78
C LEU A 180 -5.29 15.15 -9.54
N ASP A 181 -5.94 14.85 -8.41
CA ASP A 181 -7.24 15.40 -8.03
C ASP A 181 -7.23 16.92 -7.79
N THR A 182 -6.04 17.52 -7.62
CA THR A 182 -5.86 18.97 -7.46
C THR A 182 -5.55 19.70 -8.76
N LEU A 183 -5.44 18.97 -9.88
CA LEU A 183 -4.95 19.48 -11.18
C LEU A 183 -6.02 19.44 -12.26
N SER A 184 -5.82 20.23 -13.32
CA SER A 184 -6.65 20.10 -14.52
C SER A 184 -6.40 18.74 -15.21
N PRO A 185 -7.40 18.22 -15.96
CA PRO A 185 -7.23 16.96 -16.72
C PRO A 185 -6.02 16.98 -17.66
N GLU A 186 -5.74 18.11 -18.32
CA GLU A 186 -4.61 18.25 -19.25
C GLU A 186 -3.27 18.16 -18.53
N ARG A 187 -3.15 18.80 -17.37
CA ARG A 187 -1.96 18.72 -16.52
C ARG A 187 -1.78 17.30 -15.98
N GLY A 188 -2.85 16.68 -15.51
CA GLY A 188 -2.84 15.28 -15.05
C GLY A 188 -2.39 14.33 -16.15
N ALA A 189 -2.91 14.48 -17.37
CA ALA A 189 -2.50 13.67 -18.53
C ALA A 189 -1.02 13.85 -18.89
N ALA A 190 -0.50 15.08 -18.77
CA ALA A 190 0.92 15.35 -19.01
C ALA A 190 1.80 14.64 -17.98
N ILE A 191 1.42 14.66 -16.69
CA ILE A 191 2.12 13.96 -15.59
C ILE A 191 2.12 12.45 -15.81
N VAL A 192 0.97 11.86 -16.11
CA VAL A 192 0.84 10.42 -16.38
C VAL A 192 1.79 10.00 -17.50
N ARG A 193 1.74 10.70 -18.65
CA ARG A 193 2.61 10.41 -19.80
C ARG A 193 4.08 10.52 -19.40
N GLN A 194 4.47 11.64 -18.81
CA GLN A 194 5.87 11.91 -18.43
C GLN A 194 6.38 10.89 -17.42
N ALA A 195 5.59 10.52 -16.40
CA ALA A 195 5.97 9.53 -15.41
C ALA A 195 6.20 8.16 -16.07
N CYS A 196 5.28 7.71 -16.93
CA CYS A 196 5.43 6.45 -17.67
C CYS A 196 6.68 6.44 -18.57
N GLU A 197 6.96 7.55 -19.26
CA GLU A 197 8.16 7.70 -20.11
C GLU A 197 9.45 7.64 -19.30
N MET A 198 9.53 8.36 -18.17
CA MET A 198 10.69 8.38 -17.28
C MET A 198 10.99 6.98 -16.71
N ILE A 199 9.97 6.28 -16.22
CA ILE A 199 10.13 4.92 -15.67
C ILE A 199 10.57 3.96 -16.78
N ARG A 200 9.94 4.02 -17.94
CA ARG A 200 10.32 3.18 -19.09
C ARG A 200 11.76 3.44 -19.55
N ALA A 201 12.16 4.69 -19.65
CA ALA A 201 13.50 5.07 -20.09
C ALA A 201 14.59 4.57 -19.12
N ALA A 202 14.36 4.66 -17.81
CA ALA A 202 15.32 4.25 -16.79
C ALA A 202 15.36 2.72 -16.59
N SER A 203 14.21 2.06 -16.66
CA SER A 203 14.11 0.64 -16.30
C SER A 203 14.10 -0.30 -17.49
N GLY A 204 13.63 0.15 -18.66
CA GLY A 204 13.29 -0.69 -19.80
C GLY A 204 11.93 -1.39 -19.65
N GLN A 205 11.26 -1.27 -18.51
CA GLN A 205 9.94 -1.89 -18.28
C GLN A 205 8.83 -0.99 -18.84
N LYS A 206 7.81 -1.61 -19.45
CA LYS A 206 6.54 -0.96 -19.72
C LYS A 206 5.80 -0.74 -18.39
N VAL A 207 5.34 0.46 -18.12
CA VAL A 207 4.46 0.73 -16.98
C VAL A 207 3.09 0.13 -17.28
N ARG A 208 2.75 -0.97 -16.59
CA ARG A 208 1.48 -1.67 -16.77
C ARG A 208 0.42 -1.22 -15.78
N GLY A 209 0.85 -0.85 -14.56
CA GLY A 209 0.01 -0.44 -13.46
C GLY A 209 0.20 1.01 -13.06
N TRP A 210 -0.81 1.55 -12.38
CA TRP A 210 -0.81 2.89 -11.82
C TRP A 210 -1.42 2.90 -10.42
N LEU A 211 -0.82 3.68 -9.54
CA LEU A 211 -1.39 4.12 -8.27
C LEU A 211 -1.14 5.63 -8.18
N GLY A 212 -2.18 6.43 -8.11
CA GLY A 212 -2.04 7.88 -7.96
C GLY A 212 -1.50 8.26 -6.57
N PRO A 213 -0.65 9.29 -6.44
CA PRO A 213 -0.31 9.84 -5.14
C PRO A 213 -1.57 10.16 -4.33
N GLY A 214 -1.69 9.61 -3.11
CA GLY A 214 -2.89 9.75 -2.30
C GLY A 214 -4.17 9.13 -2.88
N LEU A 215 -4.08 8.25 -3.86
CA LEU A 215 -5.19 7.71 -4.66
C LEU A 215 -5.98 8.83 -5.36
N GLY A 216 -5.33 9.98 -5.62
CA GLY A 216 -5.96 11.15 -6.23
C GLY A 216 -6.14 10.97 -7.74
N GLU A 217 -7.38 11.14 -8.22
CA GLU A 217 -7.73 11.16 -9.63
C GLU A 217 -8.59 12.39 -9.97
N ASN A 218 -8.47 12.91 -11.17
CA ASN A 218 -9.42 13.86 -11.78
C ASN A 218 -10.23 13.17 -12.89
N ASP A 219 -11.20 13.86 -13.45
CA ASP A 219 -12.12 13.32 -14.44
C ASP A 219 -11.42 12.77 -15.71
N GLY A 220 -10.19 13.22 -16.01
CA GLY A 220 -9.41 12.77 -17.17
C GLY A 220 -8.41 11.66 -16.87
N THR A 221 -8.20 11.28 -15.60
CA THR A 221 -7.09 10.39 -15.19
C THR A 221 -7.16 9.03 -15.85
N LEU A 222 -8.32 8.36 -15.81
CA LEU A 222 -8.46 7.01 -16.38
C LEU A 222 -8.25 6.97 -17.90
N ASP A 223 -8.66 8.01 -18.62
CA ASP A 223 -8.44 8.11 -20.06
C ASP A 223 -6.98 8.41 -20.40
N ALA A 224 -6.33 9.25 -19.61
CA ALA A 224 -4.90 9.53 -19.73
C ALA A 224 -4.04 8.27 -19.47
N LEU A 225 -4.37 7.50 -18.46
CA LEU A 225 -3.71 6.22 -18.14
C LEU A 225 -3.85 5.23 -19.29
N LYS A 226 -5.06 5.07 -19.81
CA LYS A 226 -5.33 4.22 -20.98
C LYS A 226 -4.55 4.66 -22.22
N ALA A 227 -4.52 5.97 -22.50
CA ALA A 227 -3.75 6.53 -23.61
C ALA A 227 -2.24 6.33 -23.47
N ALA A 228 -1.70 6.33 -22.24
CA ALA A 228 -0.31 6.01 -21.92
C ALA A 228 0.00 4.50 -22.01
N GLY A 229 -1.01 3.64 -22.25
CA GLY A 229 -0.86 2.20 -22.37
C GLY A 229 -0.79 1.46 -21.04
N VAL A 230 -1.23 2.10 -19.94
CA VAL A 230 -1.43 1.47 -18.65
C VAL A 230 -2.60 0.50 -18.72
N GLU A 231 -2.47 -0.67 -18.14
CA GLU A 231 -3.44 -1.77 -18.25
C GLU A 231 -4.36 -1.85 -17.03
N TYR A 232 -3.82 -1.50 -15.83
CA TYR A 232 -4.59 -1.53 -14.60
C TYR A 232 -4.28 -0.33 -13.70
N VAL A 233 -5.22 -0.04 -12.83
CA VAL A 233 -5.12 1.01 -11.81
C VAL A 233 -5.42 0.41 -10.43
N CYS A 234 -4.71 0.88 -9.41
CA CYS A 234 -4.88 0.45 -8.03
C CYS A 234 -5.75 1.43 -7.21
N ASP A 235 -6.01 2.64 -7.70
CA ASP A 235 -6.79 3.67 -7.00
C ASP A 235 -8.23 3.21 -6.70
N TRP A 236 -8.82 2.42 -7.59
CA TRP A 236 -10.13 1.78 -7.41
C TRP A 236 -10.05 0.39 -6.76
N GLY A 237 -8.83 -0.11 -6.53
CA GLY A 237 -8.57 -1.43 -5.94
C GLY A 237 -9.18 -1.69 -4.57
N PRO A 238 -9.35 -0.68 -3.67
CA PRO A 238 -10.00 -0.88 -2.37
C PRO A 238 -11.47 -1.33 -2.43
N ALA A 239 -12.08 -1.32 -3.61
CA ALA A 239 -13.48 -1.74 -3.79
C ALA A 239 -13.69 -3.25 -3.76
N ASP A 240 -12.62 -4.08 -3.88
CA ASP A 240 -12.80 -5.53 -4.08
C ASP A 240 -11.56 -6.35 -3.68
N ASP A 241 -11.78 -7.63 -3.35
CA ASP A 241 -10.74 -8.64 -3.13
C ASP A 241 -10.28 -9.34 -4.42
N GLN A 242 -10.84 -8.98 -5.56
CA GLN A 242 -10.51 -9.53 -6.88
C GLN A 242 -10.36 -8.38 -7.89
N PRO A 243 -9.55 -8.55 -8.95
CA PRO A 243 -9.57 -7.59 -10.03
C PRO A 243 -10.97 -7.47 -10.66
N PHE A 244 -11.29 -6.31 -11.16
CA PHE A 244 -12.55 -6.07 -11.87
C PHE A 244 -12.35 -5.10 -13.03
N ARG A 245 -13.31 -5.08 -13.94
CA ARG A 245 -13.25 -4.23 -15.14
C ARG A 245 -13.91 -2.89 -14.89
N LEU A 246 -13.22 -1.82 -15.28
CA LEU A 246 -13.76 -0.47 -15.35
C LEU A 246 -14.51 -0.24 -16.68
N LYS A 247 -15.47 0.69 -16.69
CA LYS A 247 -16.29 0.98 -17.88
C LYS A 247 -15.49 1.51 -19.07
N ASN A 248 -14.35 2.19 -18.81
CA ASN A 248 -13.46 2.62 -19.89
C ASN A 248 -12.62 1.46 -20.49
N GLY A 249 -12.77 0.23 -19.98
CA GLY A 249 -12.12 -0.99 -20.44
C GLY A 249 -10.79 -1.31 -19.77
N MET A 250 -10.29 -0.48 -18.87
CA MET A 250 -9.18 -0.78 -17.98
C MET A 250 -9.62 -1.76 -16.88
N TYR A 251 -8.68 -2.17 -16.04
CA TYR A 251 -8.94 -3.03 -14.89
C TYR A 251 -8.51 -2.33 -13.60
N ALA A 252 -9.26 -2.54 -12.53
CA ALA A 252 -8.79 -2.29 -11.19
C ALA A 252 -8.15 -3.58 -10.64
N VAL A 253 -6.98 -3.45 -10.01
CA VAL A 253 -6.31 -4.53 -9.27
C VAL A 253 -6.38 -4.17 -7.79
N PRO A 254 -6.73 -5.12 -6.90
CA PRO A 254 -6.88 -4.84 -5.49
C PRO A 254 -5.66 -4.14 -4.89
N TYR A 255 -5.93 -3.06 -4.18
CA TYR A 255 -5.04 -2.32 -3.31
C TYR A 255 -5.77 -2.10 -1.98
N THR A 256 -5.10 -1.60 -0.94
CA THR A 256 -5.76 -1.48 0.37
C THR A 256 -5.47 -0.16 1.07
N LEU A 257 -6.49 0.35 1.74
CA LEU A 257 -6.38 1.42 2.73
C LEU A 257 -6.35 0.86 4.16
N ASP A 258 -6.77 -0.42 4.34
CA ASP A 258 -6.85 -1.07 5.66
C ASP A 258 -5.52 -1.72 6.07
N ILE A 259 -4.90 -2.54 5.20
CA ILE A 259 -3.56 -3.12 5.46
C ILE A 259 -2.50 -2.19 4.84
N ASN A 260 -2.53 -0.94 5.28
CA ASN A 260 -1.67 0.14 4.80
C ASN A 260 -0.98 0.79 6.01
N ASP A 261 0.35 0.74 6.03
CA ASP A 261 1.13 1.25 7.16
C ASP A 261 1.04 2.78 7.33
N LEU A 262 0.78 3.54 6.24
CA LEU A 262 0.54 4.98 6.35
C LEU A 262 -0.74 5.28 7.14
N GLY A 263 -1.82 4.54 6.85
CA GLY A 263 -3.08 4.68 7.57
C GLY A 263 -2.98 4.21 9.03
N LEU A 264 -2.43 3.02 9.22
CA LEU A 264 -2.42 2.37 10.54
C LEU A 264 -1.29 2.88 11.45
N ILE A 265 -0.05 2.86 10.97
CA ILE A 265 1.10 3.22 11.82
C ILE A 265 1.24 4.73 11.95
N ASP A 266 1.17 5.46 10.85
CA ASP A 266 1.45 6.90 10.86
C ASP A 266 0.26 7.72 11.37
N ARG A 267 -0.93 7.49 10.83
CA ARG A 267 -2.12 8.31 11.18
C ARG A 267 -2.81 7.85 12.45
N GLN A 268 -2.88 6.52 12.69
CA GLN A 268 -3.58 5.96 13.86
C GLN A 268 -2.66 5.57 15.01
N GLY A 269 -1.33 5.64 14.83
CA GLY A 269 -0.35 5.27 15.87
C GLY A 269 -0.30 3.78 16.20
N THR A 270 -0.77 2.92 15.31
CA THR A 270 -0.79 1.45 15.50
C THR A 270 0.63 0.92 15.66
N PRO A 271 0.93 0.14 16.73
CA PRO A 271 2.21 -0.50 16.88
C PRO A 271 2.53 -1.44 15.71
N ALA A 272 3.81 -1.55 15.32
CA ALA A 272 4.22 -2.41 14.21
C ALA A 272 3.89 -3.89 14.43
N SER A 273 3.90 -4.36 15.68
CA SER A 273 3.44 -5.70 16.04
C SER A 273 1.96 -5.92 15.77
N GLN A 274 1.13 -4.91 16.02
CA GLN A 274 -0.30 -4.96 15.73
C GLN A 274 -0.58 -4.87 14.22
N PHE A 275 0.18 -4.05 13.49
CA PHE A 275 0.12 -4.03 12.02
C PHE A 275 0.44 -5.41 11.43
N ALA A 276 1.48 -6.08 11.94
CA ALA A 276 1.80 -7.45 11.55
C ALA A 276 0.67 -8.44 11.88
N ALA A 277 0.01 -8.29 13.04
CA ALA A 277 -1.14 -9.10 13.42
C ALA A 277 -2.33 -8.89 12.45
N TYR A 278 -2.59 -7.65 12.04
CA TYR A 278 -3.64 -7.37 11.04
C TYR A 278 -3.35 -8.00 9.67
N ILE A 279 -2.09 -8.04 9.23
CA ILE A 279 -1.70 -8.76 8.02
C ILE A 279 -2.05 -10.25 8.15
N VAL A 280 -1.75 -10.87 9.31
CA VAL A 280 -2.04 -12.28 9.56
C VAL A 280 -3.55 -12.55 9.62
N ASP A 281 -4.32 -11.71 10.32
CA ASP A 281 -5.78 -11.86 10.44
C ASP A 281 -6.49 -11.71 9.08
N ALA A 282 -6.04 -10.75 8.26
CA ALA A 282 -6.52 -10.60 6.90
C ALA A 282 -6.17 -11.82 6.03
N PHE A 283 -4.93 -12.30 6.13
CA PHE A 283 -4.50 -13.50 5.43
C PHE A 283 -5.34 -14.72 5.81
N ASP A 284 -5.51 -15.01 7.09
CA ASP A 284 -6.29 -16.17 7.56
C ASP A 284 -7.72 -16.16 7.04
N THR A 285 -8.33 -14.97 7.01
CA THR A 285 -9.68 -14.79 6.49
C THR A 285 -9.74 -15.06 4.99
N LEU A 286 -8.89 -14.38 4.21
CA LEU A 286 -8.87 -14.52 2.76
C LEU A 286 -8.40 -15.92 2.31
N TYR A 287 -7.50 -16.56 3.06
CA TYR A 287 -7.05 -17.92 2.80
C TYR A 287 -8.15 -18.95 3.01
N ARG A 288 -8.98 -18.79 4.04
CA ARG A 288 -10.16 -19.62 4.28
C ARG A 288 -11.19 -19.44 3.16
N GLU A 289 -11.53 -18.21 2.81
CA GLU A 289 -12.49 -17.88 1.75
C GLU A 289 -11.99 -18.26 0.36
N GLY A 290 -10.68 -18.16 0.14
CA GLY A 290 -10.00 -18.55 -1.09
C GLY A 290 -10.08 -20.02 -1.43
N GLN A 291 -10.55 -20.87 -0.50
CA GLN A 291 -10.87 -22.27 -0.77
C GLN A 291 -11.96 -22.40 -1.83
N ASP A 292 -12.97 -21.57 -1.74
CA ASP A 292 -14.11 -21.55 -2.66
C ASP A 292 -13.86 -20.61 -3.84
N GLN A 293 -13.33 -19.45 -3.57
CA GLN A 293 -13.16 -18.39 -4.55
C GLN A 293 -11.90 -17.59 -4.24
N ALA A 294 -10.93 -17.66 -5.13
CA ALA A 294 -9.63 -17.03 -4.96
C ALA A 294 -9.69 -15.53 -4.64
N ARG A 295 -8.79 -15.08 -3.79
CA ARG A 295 -8.68 -13.71 -3.27
C ARG A 295 -7.33 -13.09 -3.58
N VAL A 296 -7.25 -11.78 -3.45
CA VAL A 296 -5.98 -11.03 -3.39
C VAL A 296 -5.83 -10.47 -1.98
N LEU A 297 -4.66 -10.63 -1.37
CA LEU A 297 -4.26 -9.92 -0.16
C LEU A 297 -3.27 -8.83 -0.57
N PRO A 298 -3.70 -7.57 -0.71
CA PRO A 298 -2.78 -6.46 -0.90
C PRO A 298 -2.18 -6.04 0.45
N ILE A 299 -0.88 -5.69 0.45
CA ILE A 299 -0.16 -5.14 1.60
C ILE A 299 0.56 -3.88 1.12
N ALA A 300 0.09 -2.73 1.56
CA ALA A 300 0.65 -1.43 1.19
C ALA A 300 1.67 -0.98 2.23
N LEU A 301 2.89 -0.68 1.78
CA LEU A 301 4.01 -0.35 2.63
C LEU A 301 4.67 0.96 2.19
N HIS A 302 5.10 1.76 3.16
CA HIS A 302 5.95 2.93 2.92
C HIS A 302 7.33 2.66 3.55
N PRO A 303 8.42 2.66 2.76
CA PRO A 303 9.74 2.30 3.28
C PRO A 303 10.13 3.08 4.53
N PHE A 304 9.86 4.38 4.59
CA PHE A 304 10.19 5.20 5.76
C PHE A 304 9.37 4.84 7.02
N LEU A 305 8.29 4.07 6.89
CA LEU A 305 7.48 3.54 8.01
C LEU A 305 7.92 2.13 8.36
N THR A 306 7.44 1.15 7.60
CA THR A 306 7.67 -0.27 7.92
C THR A 306 9.12 -0.70 7.75
N GLY A 307 9.89 -0.03 6.87
CA GLY A 307 11.33 -0.28 6.73
C GLY A 307 12.21 0.25 7.86
N ALA A 308 11.65 0.97 8.85
CA ALA A 308 12.39 1.39 10.03
C ALA A 308 12.89 0.18 10.84
N ALA A 309 14.10 0.28 11.42
CA ALA A 309 14.81 -0.84 12.05
C ALA A 309 13.99 -1.60 13.12
N HIS A 310 13.20 -0.86 13.91
CA HIS A 310 12.36 -1.45 14.96
C HIS A 310 11.02 -2.01 14.44
N ARG A 311 10.62 -1.70 13.21
CA ARG A 311 9.35 -2.14 12.61
C ARG A 311 9.52 -3.28 11.62
N ALA A 312 10.59 -3.24 10.83
CA ALA A 312 10.85 -4.23 9.80
C ALA A 312 10.82 -5.71 10.26
N PRO A 313 11.32 -6.07 11.46
CA PRO A 313 11.22 -7.44 11.95
C PRO A 313 9.79 -7.96 12.15
N HIS A 314 8.82 -7.08 12.42
CA HIS A 314 7.43 -7.48 12.57
C HIS A 314 6.80 -7.84 11.22
N LEU A 315 7.09 -7.07 10.17
CA LEU A 315 6.70 -7.44 8.80
C LEU A 315 7.30 -8.79 8.40
N ALA A 316 8.61 -8.99 8.65
CA ALA A 316 9.30 -10.25 8.34
C ALA A 316 8.58 -11.45 8.96
N LYS A 317 8.18 -11.38 10.23
CA LYS A 317 7.42 -12.44 10.92
C LYS A 317 6.07 -12.72 10.25
N ALA A 318 5.31 -11.68 9.89
CA ALA A 318 4.03 -11.87 9.20
C ALA A 318 4.20 -12.54 7.83
N LEU A 319 5.23 -12.15 7.07
CA LEU A 319 5.55 -12.79 5.79
C LEU A 319 6.00 -14.25 5.96
N ASP A 320 6.76 -14.57 7.01
CA ASP A 320 7.16 -15.95 7.33
C ASP A 320 5.95 -16.81 7.73
N TYR A 321 5.00 -16.26 8.48
CA TYR A 321 3.73 -16.92 8.78
C TYR A 321 2.97 -17.30 7.48
N ILE A 322 2.79 -16.34 6.57
CA ILE A 322 2.11 -16.56 5.29
C ILE A 322 2.84 -17.63 4.46
N ARG A 323 4.19 -17.59 4.43
CA ARG A 323 5.01 -18.60 3.72
C ARG A 323 4.91 -20.01 4.29
N GLY A 324 4.50 -20.15 5.53
CA GLY A 324 4.24 -21.45 6.16
C GLY A 324 3.00 -22.17 5.62
N HIS A 325 2.21 -21.53 4.76
CA HIS A 325 0.99 -22.09 4.18
C HIS A 325 1.22 -22.54 2.73
N ASP A 326 0.60 -23.64 2.36
CA ASP A 326 0.51 -24.09 0.97
C ASP A 326 -0.46 -23.20 0.16
N ARG A 327 -0.50 -23.34 -1.15
CA ARG A 327 -1.46 -22.66 -2.04
C ARG A 327 -1.54 -21.12 -1.83
N VAL A 328 -0.39 -20.52 -1.53
CA VAL A 328 -0.17 -19.07 -1.52
C VAL A 328 0.61 -18.70 -2.78
N TRP A 329 0.16 -17.69 -3.48
CA TRP A 329 0.83 -17.17 -4.66
C TRP A 329 1.34 -15.76 -4.40
N TRP A 330 2.67 -15.61 -4.30
CA TRP A 330 3.33 -14.32 -4.24
C TRP A 330 3.35 -13.75 -5.66
N ALA A 331 2.63 -12.66 -5.89
CA ALA A 331 2.38 -12.18 -7.24
C ALA A 331 2.54 -10.66 -7.36
N ARG A 332 2.96 -10.22 -8.54
CA ARG A 332 2.96 -8.81 -8.91
C ARG A 332 1.59 -8.44 -9.48
N GLY A 333 1.28 -7.13 -9.51
CA GLY A 333 -0.01 -6.65 -10.00
C GLY A 333 -0.31 -7.06 -11.44
N GLY A 334 0.70 -6.98 -12.31
CA GLY A 334 0.59 -7.44 -13.71
C GLY A 334 0.33 -8.94 -13.83
N ASP A 335 0.97 -9.77 -12.99
CA ASP A 335 0.75 -11.22 -12.99
C ASP A 335 -0.69 -11.57 -12.55
N ILE A 336 -1.19 -10.86 -11.52
CA ILE A 336 -2.58 -11.01 -11.04
C ILE A 336 -3.56 -10.64 -12.14
N LEU A 337 -3.32 -9.53 -12.85
CA LEU A 337 -4.16 -9.10 -13.96
C LEU A 337 -4.19 -10.13 -15.08
N ASP A 338 -3.04 -10.67 -15.47
CA ASP A 338 -2.94 -11.66 -16.54
C ASP A 338 -3.67 -12.95 -16.18
N ALA A 339 -3.50 -13.44 -14.96
CA ALA A 339 -4.21 -14.61 -14.45
C ALA A 339 -5.72 -14.39 -14.39
N TYR A 340 -6.15 -13.20 -13.93
CA TYR A 340 -7.56 -12.83 -13.93
C TYR A 340 -8.16 -12.80 -15.33
N LYS A 341 -7.50 -12.11 -16.28
CA LYS A 341 -7.93 -12.06 -17.68
C LYS A 341 -8.05 -13.44 -18.32
N ALA A 342 -7.12 -14.35 -18.00
CA ALA A 342 -7.18 -15.72 -18.48
C ALA A 342 -8.37 -16.48 -17.89
N ALA A 343 -8.64 -16.34 -16.59
CA ALA A 343 -9.72 -17.04 -15.90
C ALA A 343 -11.13 -16.58 -16.30
N VAL A 344 -11.31 -15.28 -16.64
CA VAL A 344 -12.64 -14.74 -17.01
C VAL A 344 -12.95 -14.86 -18.51
N ARG A 345 -11.99 -15.30 -19.34
CA ARG A 345 -12.20 -15.60 -20.76
C ARG A 345 -12.67 -17.02 -21.01
N THR A 346 -12.56 -17.88 -20.02
CA THR A 346 -13.00 -19.28 -20.08
C THR A 346 -14.40 -19.42 -19.51
#